data_0aaf6c51e38dce1378a546318b786d1b
#
_entry.id   0aaf6c51e38dce1378a546318b786d1b
#
_cell.length_a   1.000
_cell.length_b   1.000
_cell.length_c   1.000
_cell.angle_alpha   90.00
_cell.angle_beta   90.00
_cell.angle_gamma   90.00
#
_symmetry.space_group_name_H-M   'P 1'
#
loop_
_entity.id
_entity.type
_entity.pdbx_description
1 polymer ?
#
loop_
_entity_poly.entity_id
_entity_poly.type
_entity_poly.pdbx_seq_one_letter_code
_entity_poly.pdbx_strand_id
1 'polypeptide(L)'
;EVVGLEARRGRPIKRYRATALGFKVPLELIPPRMLEDLEGAVFWSRQLQKGLERTRKLPKYRDYLMVYLNERGLMIFGSSHEKVRPKILAEDEPAVLSLWSAGLHLSREDAKSLQKELWELYQRYHERQGPERYVLHLGLAPHPDGN
;
A
#
# COMPACT_ATOMS: atom_id res chain seq x y z
N GLU A 1 17.08 -26.36 4.79
CA GLU A 1 18.36 -27.10 4.91
C GLU A 1 19.55 -26.14 5.04
N VAL A 2 20.65 -26.61 5.65
CA VAL A 2 21.91 -25.86 5.67
C VAL A 2 22.61 -26.08 4.34
N VAL A 3 22.88 -25.01 3.59
CA VAL A 3 23.50 -25.07 2.25
C VAL A 3 24.95 -24.61 2.24
N GLY A 4 25.46 -24.11 3.35
CA GLY A 4 26.85 -23.70 3.48
C GLY A 4 27.21 -23.18 4.86
N LEU A 5 28.53 -23.10 5.07
CA LEU A 5 29.12 -22.48 6.25
C LEU A 5 30.01 -21.33 5.77
N GLU A 6 29.82 -20.16 6.34
CA GLU A 6 30.69 -19.01 6.08
C GLU A 6 31.69 -18.88 7.23
N ALA A 7 32.97 -18.94 6.90
CA ALA A 7 34.06 -18.80 7.88
C ALA A 7 34.04 -17.40 8.48
N ARG A 8 34.12 -17.33 9.81
CA ARG A 8 34.19 -16.08 10.56
C ARG A 8 35.14 -16.25 11.73
N ARG A 9 35.77 -15.16 12.17
CA ARG A 9 36.56 -15.16 13.40
C ARG A 9 35.61 -15.49 14.58
N GLY A 10 35.65 -16.73 15.05
CA GLY A 10 34.72 -17.31 16.00
C GLY A 10 33.83 -18.40 15.38
N ARG A 11 32.57 -18.51 15.80
CA ARG A 11 31.65 -19.53 15.32
C ARG A 11 31.23 -19.25 13.88
N PRO A 12 31.30 -20.22 12.95
CA PRO A 12 30.91 -20.05 11.55
C PRO A 12 29.40 -19.75 11.43
N ILE A 13 29.04 -18.94 10.44
CA ILE A 13 27.64 -18.63 10.12
C ILE A 13 27.11 -19.73 9.20
N LYS A 14 25.99 -20.34 9.61
CA LYS A 14 25.27 -21.29 8.76
C LYS A 14 24.39 -20.53 7.77
N ARG A 15 24.53 -20.86 6.48
CA ARG A 15 23.60 -20.41 5.44
C ARG A 15 22.50 -21.44 5.27
N TYR A 16 21.25 -20.96 5.23
CA TYR A 16 20.07 -21.79 5.08
C TYR A 16 19.38 -21.48 3.75
N ARG A 17 18.80 -22.52 3.15
CA ARG A 17 17.89 -22.40 2.02
C ARG A 17 16.54 -22.99 2.41
N ALA A 18 15.46 -22.34 1.96
CA ALA A 18 14.13 -22.91 2.10
C ALA A 18 14.02 -24.24 1.34
N THR A 19 13.34 -25.20 1.90
CA THR A 19 13.13 -26.53 1.30
C THR A 19 11.87 -26.59 0.44
N ALA A 20 11.07 -25.52 0.45
CA ALA A 20 9.85 -25.38 -0.33
C ALA A 20 9.67 -23.95 -0.82
N LEU A 21 8.88 -23.75 -1.86
CA LEU A 21 8.53 -22.44 -2.40
C LEU A 21 7.55 -21.67 -1.50
N GLY A 22 6.84 -22.37 -0.61
CA GLY A 22 5.90 -21.76 0.32
C GLY A 22 5.67 -22.65 1.54
N PHE A 23 5.29 -22.02 2.64
CA PHE A 23 4.96 -22.67 3.89
C PHE A 23 3.63 -22.13 4.40
N LYS A 24 2.76 -23.03 4.89
CA LYS A 24 1.58 -22.64 5.66
C LYS A 24 1.97 -22.66 7.13
N VAL A 25 1.92 -21.50 7.76
CA VAL A 25 2.21 -21.37 9.20
C VAL A 25 0.90 -20.98 9.90
N PRO A 26 0.40 -21.80 10.84
CA PRO A 26 -0.74 -21.44 11.67
C PRO A 26 -0.50 -20.12 12.41
N LEU A 27 -1.49 -19.24 12.45
CA LEU A 27 -1.33 -17.92 13.06
C LEU A 27 -0.99 -17.97 14.54
N GLU A 28 -1.49 -18.99 15.26
CA GLU A 28 -1.19 -19.23 16.67
C GLU A 28 0.30 -19.52 16.97
N LEU A 29 1.06 -19.91 15.96
CA LEU A 29 2.51 -20.12 16.06
C LEU A 29 3.33 -18.88 15.77
N ILE A 30 2.69 -17.80 15.33
CA ILE A 30 3.36 -16.55 15.00
C ILE A 30 3.28 -15.60 16.19
N PRO A 31 4.41 -15.14 16.73
CA PRO A 31 4.40 -14.16 17.81
C PRO A 31 3.62 -12.90 17.40
N PRO A 32 2.79 -12.28 18.27
CA PRO A 32 1.99 -11.10 17.95
C PRO A 32 2.78 -9.96 17.30
N ARG A 33 3.99 -9.69 17.78
CA ARG A 33 4.91 -8.71 17.16
C ARG A 33 5.24 -9.01 15.71
N MET A 34 5.40 -10.29 15.37
CA MET A 34 5.66 -10.68 13.98
C MET A 34 4.40 -10.60 13.12
N LEU A 35 3.21 -10.75 13.69
CA LEU A 35 1.96 -10.54 12.96
C LEU A 35 1.82 -9.07 12.51
N GLU A 36 2.10 -8.12 13.39
CA GLU A 36 2.11 -6.70 13.08
C GLU A 36 3.12 -6.36 11.96
N ASP A 37 4.30 -7.01 12.00
CA ASP A 37 5.34 -6.85 10.98
C ASP A 37 5.03 -7.62 9.68
N LEU A 38 4.43 -8.82 9.78
CA LEU A 38 4.13 -9.71 8.64
C LEU A 38 2.96 -9.23 7.79
N GLU A 39 1.97 -8.58 8.37
CA GLU A 39 0.92 -7.93 7.59
C GLU A 39 1.48 -6.84 6.67
N GLY A 40 2.76 -6.50 6.86
CA GLY A 40 3.49 -5.60 5.97
C GLY A 40 2.90 -4.19 5.91
N ALA A 41 1.77 -3.98 6.59
CA ALA A 41 1.02 -2.74 6.50
C ALA A 41 1.88 -1.52 6.86
N VAL A 42 2.67 -1.61 7.93
CA VAL A 42 3.57 -0.53 8.35
C VAL A 42 4.73 -0.37 7.36
N PHE A 43 5.32 -1.46 6.91
CA PHE A 43 6.42 -1.42 5.96
C PHE A 43 5.98 -0.85 4.62
N TRP A 44 4.91 -1.38 4.04
CA TRP A 44 4.39 -0.96 2.74
C TRP A 44 3.82 0.46 2.77
N SER A 45 3.15 0.84 3.86
CA SER A 45 2.69 2.20 4.08
C SER A 45 3.86 3.19 4.10
N ARG A 46 4.96 2.85 4.78
CA ARG A 46 6.19 3.66 4.77
C ARG A 46 6.83 3.76 3.38
N GLN A 47 6.81 2.68 2.59
CA GLN A 47 7.34 2.73 1.22
C GLN A 47 6.47 3.63 0.33
N LEU A 48 5.15 3.51 0.44
CA LEU A 48 4.22 4.39 -0.27
C LEU A 48 4.43 5.85 0.12
N GLN A 49 4.50 6.15 1.42
CA GLN A 49 4.78 7.51 1.92
C GLN A 49 6.08 8.08 1.37
N LYS A 50 7.18 7.31 1.38
CA LYS A 50 8.45 7.75 0.80
C LYS A 50 8.34 8.06 -0.70
N GLY A 51 7.57 7.27 -1.44
CA GLY A 51 7.28 7.54 -2.86
C GLY A 51 6.52 8.85 -3.05
N LEU A 52 5.46 9.08 -2.27
CA LEU A 52 4.68 10.31 -2.26
C LEU A 52 5.51 11.53 -1.88
N GLU A 53 6.34 11.43 -0.85
CA GLU A 53 7.25 12.50 -0.42
C GLU A 53 8.27 12.86 -1.50
N ARG A 54 8.80 11.84 -2.21
CA ARG A 54 9.72 12.07 -3.33
C ARG A 54 9.07 12.88 -4.44
N THR A 55 7.81 12.58 -4.76
CA THR A 55 7.04 13.34 -5.75
C THR A 55 6.75 14.76 -5.28
N ARG A 56 6.36 14.93 -4.00
CA ARG A 56 6.09 16.26 -3.40
C ARG A 56 7.31 17.18 -3.36
N LYS A 57 8.53 16.63 -3.39
CA LYS A 57 9.78 17.43 -3.45
C LYS A 57 10.02 18.03 -4.83
N LEU A 58 9.31 17.62 -5.86
CA LEU A 58 9.37 18.28 -7.16
C LEU A 58 8.82 19.70 -7.05
N PRO A 59 9.47 20.72 -7.64
CA PRO A 59 9.13 22.13 -7.45
C PRO A 59 7.65 22.44 -7.69
N LYS A 60 7.04 21.82 -8.69
CA LYS A 60 5.65 22.04 -9.08
C LYS A 60 4.59 21.51 -8.10
N TYR A 61 4.99 20.72 -7.08
CA TYR A 61 4.07 20.15 -6.08
C TYR A 61 4.28 20.69 -4.67
N ARG A 62 5.12 21.75 -4.52
CA ARG A 62 5.49 22.27 -3.19
C ARG A 62 4.47 23.20 -2.55
N ASP A 63 3.42 23.58 -3.27
CA ASP A 63 2.79 24.84 -2.95
C ASP A 63 1.85 24.83 -1.76
N TYR A 64 1.09 23.77 -1.46
CA TYR A 64 0.21 23.75 -0.28
C TYR A 64 -0.45 22.38 -0.01
N LEU A 65 -0.77 22.17 1.25
CA LEU A 65 -1.71 21.16 1.68
C LEU A 65 -3.10 21.82 1.78
N MET A 66 -4.06 21.32 1.03
CA MET A 66 -5.44 21.74 1.18
C MET A 66 -6.11 20.96 2.31
N VAL A 67 -6.78 21.68 3.18
CA VAL A 67 -7.65 21.13 4.22
C VAL A 67 -9.01 21.80 4.03
N TYR A 68 -10.03 21.02 3.74
CA TYR A 68 -11.39 21.57 3.56
C TYR A 68 -12.45 20.61 4.08
N LEU A 69 -13.61 21.14 4.38
CA LEU A 69 -14.80 20.36 4.69
C LEU A 69 -15.57 20.11 3.39
N ASN A 70 -15.92 18.88 3.12
CA ASN A 70 -16.83 18.57 2.02
C ASN A 70 -18.29 18.93 2.40
N GLU A 71 -19.22 18.76 1.44
CA GLU A 71 -20.64 19.06 1.65
C GLU A 71 -21.29 18.21 2.77
N ARG A 72 -20.63 17.13 3.20
CA ARG A 72 -21.06 16.26 4.31
C ARG A 72 -20.39 16.62 5.64
N GLY A 73 -19.61 17.70 5.70
CA GLY A 73 -18.89 18.13 6.89
C GLY A 73 -17.67 17.27 7.24
N LEU A 74 -17.21 16.41 6.34
CA LEU A 74 -16.00 15.61 6.53
C LEU A 74 -14.78 16.44 6.17
N MET A 75 -13.76 16.38 7.01
CA MET A 75 -12.47 17.02 6.77
C MET A 75 -11.67 16.21 5.73
N ILE A 76 -11.34 16.86 4.63
CA ILE A 76 -10.56 16.29 3.55
C ILE A 76 -9.17 16.91 3.55
N PHE A 77 -8.17 16.05 3.42
CA PHE A 77 -6.77 16.43 3.24
C PHE A 77 -6.34 16.07 1.83
N GLY A 78 -5.83 16.99 1.07
CA GLY A 78 -5.43 16.70 -0.31
C GLY A 78 -4.63 17.83 -0.96
N SER A 79 -4.14 17.55 -2.14
CA SER A 79 -3.43 18.50 -2.99
C SER A 79 -4.33 19.18 -4.03
N SER A 80 -5.62 18.80 -4.13
CA SER A 80 -6.56 19.38 -5.10
C SER A 80 -7.99 19.37 -4.59
N HIS A 81 -8.78 20.37 -5.00
CA HIS A 81 -10.22 20.44 -4.76
C HIS A 81 -10.97 19.43 -5.65
N GLU A 82 -12.03 18.79 -5.13
CA GLU A 82 -12.84 17.77 -5.84
C GLU A 82 -13.33 18.19 -7.24
N LYS A 83 -13.53 19.50 -7.47
CA LYS A 83 -14.02 20.05 -8.76
C LYS A 83 -12.95 20.17 -9.84
N VAL A 84 -11.68 19.97 -9.51
CA VAL A 84 -10.58 20.03 -10.48
C VAL A 84 -10.11 18.60 -10.69
N ARG A 85 -10.33 18.08 -11.91
CA ARG A 85 -9.67 16.83 -12.32
C ARG A 85 -8.20 16.99 -11.98
N PRO A 86 -7.65 16.14 -11.11
CA PRO A 86 -6.29 16.39 -10.66
C PRO A 86 -5.38 16.44 -11.86
N LYS A 87 -4.64 17.51 -12.05
CA LYS A 87 -3.57 17.62 -13.05
C LYS A 87 -2.64 16.41 -13.01
N ILE A 88 -2.56 15.80 -11.85
CA ILE A 88 -1.82 14.56 -11.55
C ILE A 88 -2.18 13.36 -12.47
N LEU A 89 -3.32 13.41 -13.16
CA LEU A 89 -3.72 12.39 -14.16
C LEU A 89 -3.29 12.75 -15.60
N ALA A 90 -2.59 13.85 -15.81
CA ALA A 90 -2.05 14.20 -17.11
C ALA A 90 -0.89 13.27 -17.47
N GLU A 91 -0.72 12.96 -18.76
CA GLU A 91 0.27 11.99 -19.22
C GLU A 91 1.73 12.42 -18.96
N ASP A 92 1.97 13.73 -18.92
CA ASP A 92 3.28 14.32 -18.62
C ASP A 92 3.60 14.43 -17.13
N GLU A 93 2.66 14.00 -16.26
CA GLU A 93 2.82 14.01 -14.81
C GLU A 93 3.33 12.67 -14.30
N PRO A 94 4.08 12.65 -13.16
CA PRO A 94 4.45 11.41 -12.50
C PRO A 94 3.23 10.56 -12.17
N ALA A 95 3.32 9.25 -12.40
CA ALA A 95 2.27 8.31 -12.04
C ALA A 95 2.20 8.13 -10.51
N VAL A 96 1.49 9.02 -9.85
CA VAL A 96 1.29 9.00 -8.39
C VAL A 96 -0.18 9.25 -8.06
N LEU A 97 -0.72 8.42 -7.17
CA LEU A 97 -2.09 8.56 -6.67
C LEU A 97 -2.15 8.06 -5.24
N SER A 98 -2.80 8.84 -4.36
CA SER A 98 -3.12 8.40 -3.01
C SER A 98 -4.53 8.88 -2.68
N LEU A 99 -5.44 7.92 -2.54
CA LEU A 99 -6.84 8.16 -2.23
C LEU A 99 -7.19 7.47 -0.91
N TRP A 100 -7.83 8.19 -0.03
CA TRP A 100 -8.33 7.69 1.24
C TRP A 100 -9.77 8.10 1.44
N SER A 101 -10.58 7.18 1.91
CA SER A 101 -11.93 7.47 2.37
C SER A 101 -12.20 6.69 3.65
N ALA A 102 -12.43 7.39 4.74
CA ALA A 102 -12.79 6.80 6.03
C ALA A 102 -14.32 6.66 6.21
N GLY A 103 -15.12 7.05 5.21
CA GLY A 103 -16.57 7.10 5.34
C GLY A 103 -17.30 6.73 4.05
N LEU A 104 -16.88 5.65 3.36
CA LEU A 104 -17.68 5.11 2.28
C LEU A 104 -18.91 4.40 2.86
N HIS A 105 -20.09 4.90 2.51
CA HIS A 105 -21.36 4.26 2.83
C HIS A 105 -21.82 3.45 1.63
N LEU A 106 -21.64 2.15 1.68
CA LEU A 106 -21.97 1.22 0.60
C LEU A 106 -23.00 0.19 1.07
N SER A 107 -23.86 -0.23 0.17
CA SER A 107 -24.60 -1.46 0.38
C SER A 107 -23.64 -2.66 0.38
N ARG A 108 -24.09 -3.82 0.88
CA ARG A 108 -23.27 -5.04 0.79
C ARG A 108 -22.98 -5.42 -0.66
N GLU A 109 -23.93 -5.19 -1.55
CA GLU A 109 -23.80 -5.47 -2.98
C GLU A 109 -22.77 -4.55 -3.62
N ASP A 110 -22.83 -3.22 -3.38
CA ASP A 110 -21.86 -2.26 -3.87
C ASP A 110 -20.46 -2.55 -3.33
N ALA A 111 -20.34 -2.88 -2.04
CA ALA A 111 -19.05 -3.24 -1.45
C ALA A 111 -18.45 -4.49 -2.10
N LYS A 112 -19.28 -5.49 -2.47
CA LYS A 112 -18.83 -6.68 -3.20
C LYS A 112 -18.46 -6.36 -4.64
N SER A 113 -19.17 -5.48 -5.31
CA SER A 113 -18.82 -5.01 -6.65
C SER A 113 -17.45 -4.29 -6.62
N LEU A 114 -17.28 -3.34 -5.70
CA LEU A 114 -16.02 -2.64 -5.51
C LEU A 114 -14.87 -3.59 -5.18
N GLN A 115 -15.08 -4.58 -4.31
CA GLN A 115 -14.09 -5.60 -4.00
C GLN A 115 -13.62 -6.32 -5.26
N LYS A 116 -14.56 -6.71 -6.13
CA LYS A 116 -14.27 -7.38 -7.40
C LYS A 116 -13.46 -6.47 -8.35
N GLU A 117 -13.88 -5.23 -8.50
CA GLU A 117 -13.20 -4.26 -9.37
C GLU A 117 -11.74 -4.02 -8.92
N LEU A 118 -11.52 -3.85 -7.60
CA LEU A 118 -10.17 -3.69 -7.04
C LEU A 118 -9.31 -4.94 -7.28
N TRP A 119 -9.90 -6.13 -7.15
CA TRP A 119 -9.21 -7.38 -7.45
C TRP A 119 -8.84 -7.50 -8.93
N GLU A 120 -9.77 -7.20 -9.84
CA GLU A 120 -9.53 -7.22 -11.28
C GLU A 120 -8.47 -6.18 -11.69
N LEU A 121 -8.49 -5.00 -11.08
CA LEU A 121 -7.46 -3.99 -11.26
C LEU A 121 -6.09 -4.51 -10.85
N TYR A 122 -5.99 -5.12 -9.66
CA TYR A 122 -4.76 -5.73 -9.17
C TYR A 122 -4.25 -6.81 -10.14
N GLN A 123 -5.10 -7.77 -10.52
CA GLN A 123 -4.74 -8.85 -11.45
C GLN A 123 -4.23 -8.33 -12.79
N ARG A 124 -4.78 -7.24 -13.28
CA ARG A 124 -4.37 -6.63 -14.57
C ARG A 124 -2.94 -6.12 -14.57
N TYR A 125 -2.42 -5.71 -13.42
CA TYR A 125 -1.15 -5.00 -13.34
C TYR A 125 -0.04 -5.73 -12.58
N HIS A 126 -0.35 -6.64 -11.65
CA HIS A 126 0.63 -7.21 -10.73
C HIS A 126 1.72 -8.05 -11.41
N GLU A 127 1.43 -8.64 -12.57
CA GLU A 127 2.39 -9.44 -13.35
C GLU A 127 3.11 -8.64 -14.45
N ARG A 128 2.74 -7.37 -14.64
CA ARG A 128 3.39 -6.57 -15.68
C ARG A 128 4.83 -6.26 -15.30
N GLN A 129 5.70 -6.34 -16.32
CA GLN A 129 7.11 -5.99 -16.20
C GLN A 129 7.34 -4.64 -16.88
N GLY A 130 8.09 -3.77 -16.22
CA GLY A 130 8.46 -2.47 -16.72
C GLY A 130 9.77 -1.99 -16.10
N PRO A 131 10.37 -0.92 -16.64
CA PRO A 131 11.65 -0.40 -16.13
C PRO A 131 11.53 0.27 -14.76
N GLU A 132 10.35 0.73 -14.37
CA GLU A 132 10.11 1.46 -13.14
C GLU A 132 9.38 0.61 -12.11
N ARG A 133 9.74 0.81 -10.83
CA ARG A 133 9.10 0.12 -9.70
C ARG A 133 8.12 1.07 -9.01
N TYR A 134 6.91 0.59 -8.84
CA TYR A 134 5.86 1.26 -8.10
C TYR A 134 5.45 0.47 -6.86
N VAL A 135 4.95 1.17 -5.85
CA VAL A 135 4.25 0.57 -4.70
C VAL A 135 2.78 0.83 -4.88
N LEU A 136 1.99 -0.23 -4.92
CA LEU A 136 0.53 -0.18 -4.96
C LEU A 136 -0.02 -0.77 -3.66
N HIS A 137 -0.92 -0.03 -3.01
CA HIS A 137 -1.72 -0.54 -1.90
C HIS A 137 -3.20 -0.31 -2.22
N LEU A 138 -3.96 -1.39 -2.24
CA LEU A 138 -5.41 -1.38 -2.37
C LEU A 138 -6.00 -2.05 -1.13
N GLY A 139 -7.00 -1.44 -0.53
CA GLY A 139 -7.64 -1.98 0.66
C GLY A 139 -9.10 -1.56 0.75
N LEU A 140 -9.95 -2.52 1.11
CA LEU A 140 -11.35 -2.31 1.44
C LEU A 140 -11.69 -3.21 2.63
N ALA A 141 -12.17 -2.63 3.71
CA ALA A 141 -12.60 -3.35 4.90
C ALA A 141 -13.85 -2.68 5.48
N PRO A 142 -14.68 -3.42 6.22
CA PRO A 142 -15.72 -2.81 7.05
C PRO A 142 -15.09 -1.82 8.05
N HIS A 143 -15.79 -0.72 8.29
CA HIS A 143 -15.36 0.22 9.32
C HIS A 143 -15.43 -0.46 10.69
N PRO A 144 -14.43 -0.35 11.57
CA PRO A 144 -14.41 -1.04 12.86
C PRO A 144 -15.58 -0.63 13.77
N ASP A 145 -16.07 0.62 13.64
CA ASP A 145 -17.21 1.14 14.40
C ASP A 145 -18.54 1.06 13.61
N GLY A 146 -18.52 0.40 12.45
CA GLY A 146 -19.70 0.23 11.60
C GLY A 146 -20.56 -0.95 12.05
N ASN A 147 -21.83 -0.69 12.30
CA ASN A 147 -22.88 -1.71 12.36
C ASN A 147 -23.28 -2.10 10.94
#